data_06ba4e1c249202d37c3ad85412df1be6
#
_entry.id   06ba4e1c249202d37c3ad85412df1be6
#
_cell.length_a   1.000
_cell.length_b   1.000
_cell.length_c   1.000
_cell.angle_alpha   90.00
_cell.angle_beta   90.00
_cell.angle_gamma   90.00
#
_symmetry.space_group_name_H-M   'P 1'
#
loop_
_entity.id
_entity.type
_entity.pdbx_description
1 polymer ?
#
loop_
_entity_poly.entity_id
_entity_poly.type
_entity_poly.pdbx_seq_one_letter_code
_entity_poly.pdbx_strand_id
1 'polypeptide(L)'
;MRPIKEIVKEQKEQVNELFDLIKANPDLPIVPIVNGALVCDEDGYWLGGWGSAHIDKYYIHDGEYLEYGGKYPDITDIFERVFDFDECGIDDDMSDEEADKIMKEKVDSLPWIEAIMVYIDIPESELT
;
A
#
# COMPACT_ATOMS: atom_id res chain seq x y z
N MET A 1 -13.60 24.98 -9.17
CA MET A 1 -12.67 25.10 -8.02
C MET A 1 -13.44 24.90 -6.73
N ARG A 2 -12.99 24.00 -5.88
CA ARG A 2 -13.65 23.73 -4.61
C ARG A 2 -13.24 24.76 -3.55
N PRO A 3 -14.18 25.21 -2.70
CA PRO A 3 -13.82 26.10 -1.59
C PRO A 3 -12.79 25.46 -0.65
N ILE A 4 -11.86 26.28 -0.19
CA ILE A 4 -10.82 25.82 0.77
C ILE A 4 -11.45 25.20 2.02
N LYS A 5 -12.58 25.73 2.49
CA LYS A 5 -13.29 25.18 3.66
C LYS A 5 -13.73 23.74 3.47
N GLU A 6 -14.17 23.37 2.27
CA GLU A 6 -14.55 21.98 1.97
C GLU A 6 -13.34 21.05 1.96
N ILE A 7 -12.24 21.52 1.38
CA ILE A 7 -10.99 20.75 1.32
C ILE A 7 -10.46 20.50 2.74
N VAL A 8 -10.44 21.53 3.58
CA VAL A 8 -10.02 21.39 4.99
C VAL A 8 -10.93 20.43 5.74
N LYS A 9 -12.23 20.50 5.51
CA LYS A 9 -13.19 19.59 6.14
C LYS A 9 -12.91 18.14 5.76
N GLU A 10 -12.68 17.85 4.48
CA GLU A 10 -12.34 16.50 4.03
C GLU A 10 -11.05 15.99 4.64
N GLN A 11 -10.03 16.85 4.74
CA GLN A 11 -8.77 16.46 5.37
C GLN A 11 -8.97 16.10 6.84
N LYS A 12 -9.80 16.84 7.56
CA LYS A 12 -10.15 16.52 8.95
C LYS A 12 -10.90 15.20 9.05
N GLU A 13 -11.80 14.92 8.13
CA GLU A 13 -12.55 13.66 8.10
C GLU A 13 -11.61 12.47 7.88
N GLN A 14 -10.64 12.60 6.97
CA GLN A 14 -9.65 11.55 6.72
C GLN A 14 -8.79 11.30 7.97
N VAL A 15 -8.35 12.37 8.64
CA VAL A 15 -7.56 12.25 9.86
C VAL A 15 -8.39 11.60 10.98
N ASN A 16 -9.68 11.92 11.10
CA ASN A 16 -10.56 11.31 12.09
C ASN A 16 -10.72 9.80 11.85
N GLU A 17 -10.85 9.37 10.60
CA GLU A 17 -10.90 7.95 10.27
C GLU A 17 -9.61 7.24 10.68
N LEU A 18 -8.47 7.89 10.44
CA LEU A 18 -7.17 7.35 10.85
C LEU A 18 -7.10 7.23 12.39
N PHE A 19 -7.55 8.24 13.12
CA PHE A 19 -7.59 8.18 14.60
C PHE A 19 -8.45 7.03 15.09
N ASP A 20 -9.60 6.81 14.47
CA ASP A 20 -10.49 5.71 14.86
C ASP A 20 -9.80 4.36 14.68
N LEU A 21 -9.08 4.18 13.57
CA LEU A 21 -8.30 2.96 13.32
C LEU A 21 -7.20 2.77 14.37
N ILE A 22 -6.49 3.85 14.71
CA ILE A 22 -5.43 3.80 15.72
C ILE A 22 -5.99 3.39 17.08
N LYS A 23 -7.12 3.97 17.49
CA LYS A 23 -7.75 3.64 18.77
C LYS A 23 -8.21 2.19 18.82
N ALA A 24 -8.75 1.69 17.72
CA ALA A 24 -9.23 0.31 17.64
C ALA A 24 -8.09 -0.70 17.55
N ASN A 25 -6.89 -0.27 17.11
CA ASN A 25 -5.73 -1.14 16.87
C ASN A 25 -4.45 -0.51 17.41
N PRO A 26 -4.35 -0.32 18.75
CA PRO A 26 -3.24 0.44 19.34
C PRO A 26 -1.87 -0.21 19.17
N ASP A 27 -1.82 -1.51 18.87
CA ASP A 27 -0.56 -2.25 18.74
C ASP A 27 -0.05 -2.31 17.28
N LEU A 28 -0.86 -1.86 16.32
CA LEU A 28 -0.43 -1.89 14.92
C LEU A 28 0.44 -0.69 14.58
N PRO A 29 1.51 -0.89 13.79
CA PRO A 29 2.28 0.25 13.28
C PRO A 29 1.46 1.05 12.27
N ILE A 30 1.81 2.32 12.12
CA ILE A 30 1.19 3.22 11.14
C ILE A 30 2.20 3.42 10.02
N VAL A 31 1.81 3.10 8.79
CA VAL A 31 2.69 3.17 7.63
C VAL A 31 2.15 4.19 6.63
N PRO A 32 2.88 5.29 6.41
CA PRO A 32 2.47 6.28 5.40
C PRO A 32 2.89 5.81 4.02
N ILE A 33 1.94 5.77 3.09
CA ILE A 33 2.17 5.43 1.69
C ILE A 33 2.08 6.73 0.90
N VAL A 34 3.23 7.21 0.45
CA VAL A 34 3.35 8.53 -0.18
C VAL A 34 3.24 8.41 -1.69
N ASN A 35 2.36 9.22 -2.29
CA ASN A 35 2.24 9.30 -3.74
C ASN A 35 3.59 9.69 -4.35
N GLY A 36 4.05 8.92 -5.35
CA GLY A 36 5.35 9.11 -5.97
C GLY A 36 5.57 10.50 -6.57
N ALA A 37 4.49 11.19 -6.95
CA ALA A 37 4.59 12.53 -7.49
C ALA A 37 4.97 13.59 -6.44
N LEU A 38 4.86 13.26 -5.15
CA LEU A 38 5.30 14.14 -4.06
C LEU A 38 6.80 14.00 -3.76
N VAL A 39 7.42 12.94 -4.25
CA VAL A 39 8.83 12.67 -4.01
C VAL A 39 9.63 13.28 -5.16
N CYS A 40 10.50 14.24 -4.84
CA CYS A 40 11.38 14.85 -5.84
C CYS A 40 12.82 14.84 -5.35
N ASP A 41 13.76 15.11 -6.27
CA ASP A 41 15.20 15.06 -5.97
C ASP A 41 15.71 16.27 -5.20
N GLU A 42 14.85 17.25 -4.94
CA GLU A 42 15.21 18.44 -4.21
C GLU A 42 15.06 18.25 -2.71
N ASP A 43 15.98 18.79 -1.94
CA ASP A 43 15.90 18.80 -0.49
C ASP A 43 14.73 19.67 -0.01
N GLY A 44 14.15 19.30 1.12
CA GLY A 44 13.09 20.08 1.76
C GLY A 44 11.85 19.27 2.08
N TYR A 45 10.80 19.98 2.47
CA TYR A 45 9.53 19.36 2.81
C TYR A 45 8.44 19.80 1.84
N TRP A 46 7.56 18.88 1.52
CA TRP A 46 6.49 19.10 0.55
C TRP A 46 5.14 18.90 1.23
N LEU A 47 4.17 19.73 0.86
CA LEU A 47 2.82 19.60 1.38
C LEU A 47 2.15 18.35 0.79
N GLY A 48 1.70 17.44 1.66
CA GLY A 48 0.91 16.29 1.27
C GLY A 48 -0.53 16.45 1.72
N GLY A 49 -1.45 15.72 1.08
CA GLY A 49 -2.84 15.66 1.48
C GLY A 49 -3.14 14.33 2.17
N TRP A 50 -3.95 14.35 3.21
CA TRP A 50 -4.40 13.12 3.86
C TRP A 50 -5.37 12.38 2.96
N GLY A 51 -5.04 11.12 2.65
CA GLY A 51 -5.92 10.23 1.90
C GLY A 51 -6.60 9.22 2.82
N SER A 52 -7.10 8.14 2.24
CA SER A 52 -7.78 7.10 3.00
C SER A 52 -6.81 6.31 3.86
N ALA A 53 -7.35 5.67 4.91
CA ALA A 53 -6.59 4.78 5.77
C ALA A 53 -7.34 3.45 5.90
N HIS A 54 -6.57 2.34 5.96
CA HIS A 54 -7.15 1.01 6.14
C HIS A 54 -6.11 0.08 6.75
N ILE A 55 -6.57 -1.07 7.23
CA ILE A 55 -5.67 -2.10 7.76
C ILE A 55 -5.34 -3.07 6.63
N ASP A 56 -4.05 -3.34 6.45
CA ASP A 56 -3.57 -4.30 5.47
C ASP A 56 -2.21 -4.83 5.90
N LYS A 57 -1.64 -5.67 5.07
CA LYS A 57 -0.32 -6.28 5.30
C LYS A 57 0.65 -5.80 4.24
N TYR A 58 1.89 -5.54 4.64
CA TYR A 58 2.92 -5.15 3.69
C TYR A 58 4.20 -5.94 3.90
N TYR A 59 5.04 -5.93 2.88
CA TYR A 59 6.37 -6.55 2.87
C TYR A 59 7.29 -5.70 2.00
N ILE A 60 8.54 -5.55 2.44
CA ILE A 60 9.55 -4.81 1.66
C ILE A 60 10.51 -5.84 1.07
N HIS A 61 10.63 -5.86 -0.25
CA HIS A 61 11.54 -6.74 -0.98
C HIS A 61 12.44 -5.91 -1.89
N ASP A 62 13.76 -5.99 -1.65
CA ASP A 62 14.76 -5.22 -2.41
C ASP A 62 14.44 -3.72 -2.49
N GLY A 63 13.90 -3.17 -1.40
CA GLY A 63 13.52 -1.76 -1.34
C GLY A 63 12.17 -1.43 -1.96
N GLU A 64 11.50 -2.42 -2.55
CA GLU A 64 10.16 -2.25 -3.10
C GLU A 64 9.08 -2.57 -2.06
N TYR A 65 8.08 -1.71 -2.02
CA TYR A 65 6.90 -1.90 -1.18
C TYR A 65 5.89 -2.78 -1.89
N LEU A 66 5.40 -3.82 -1.18
CA LEU A 66 4.36 -4.72 -1.66
C LEU A 66 3.21 -4.73 -0.65
N GLU A 67 1.98 -4.58 -1.12
CA GLU A 67 0.77 -4.57 -0.30
C GLU A 67 -0.08 -5.79 -0.65
N TYR A 68 -0.42 -6.61 0.35
CA TYR A 68 -1.12 -7.88 0.14
C TYR A 68 -2.53 -7.70 -0.45
N GLY A 69 -3.30 -6.76 0.09
CA GLY A 69 -4.69 -6.54 -0.29
C GLY A 69 -4.91 -5.53 -1.40
N GLY A 70 -3.84 -4.98 -1.99
CA GLY A 70 -3.95 -4.00 -3.06
C GLY A 70 -4.39 -4.61 -4.38
N LYS A 71 -5.01 -3.81 -5.24
CA LYS A 71 -5.32 -4.27 -6.60
C LYS A 71 -4.08 -4.48 -7.43
N TYR A 72 -3.06 -3.69 -7.17
CA TYR A 72 -1.79 -3.76 -7.84
C TYR A 72 -0.69 -3.45 -6.82
N PRO A 73 0.32 -4.32 -6.66
CA PRO A 73 0.45 -5.60 -7.39
C PRO A 73 -0.53 -6.67 -6.86
N ASP A 74 -1.02 -7.54 -7.74
CA ASP A 74 -1.82 -8.69 -7.35
C ASP A 74 -0.91 -9.87 -6.92
N ILE A 75 -1.51 -11.02 -6.58
CA ILE A 75 -0.74 -12.19 -6.12
C ILE A 75 0.31 -12.63 -7.15
N THR A 76 -0.05 -12.64 -8.42
CA THR A 76 0.87 -13.03 -9.50
C THR A 76 2.04 -12.07 -9.60
N ASP A 77 1.76 -10.76 -9.55
CA ASP A 77 2.81 -9.72 -9.60
C ASP A 77 3.75 -9.81 -8.40
N ILE A 78 3.21 -10.04 -7.20
CA ILE A 78 4.02 -10.22 -5.99
C ILE A 78 4.92 -11.44 -6.15
N PHE A 79 4.35 -12.54 -6.61
CA PHE A 79 5.12 -13.79 -6.83
C PHE A 79 6.27 -13.55 -7.80
N GLU A 80 6.01 -12.92 -8.94
CA GLU A 80 7.03 -12.67 -9.97
C GLU A 80 8.16 -11.78 -9.47
N ARG A 81 7.88 -10.87 -8.55
CA ARG A 81 8.91 -9.97 -7.99
C ARG A 81 9.81 -10.63 -6.96
N VAL A 82 9.30 -11.64 -6.25
CA VAL A 82 9.99 -12.24 -5.11
C VAL A 82 10.54 -13.62 -5.42
N PHE A 83 9.84 -14.39 -6.25
CA PHE A 83 10.15 -15.80 -6.50
C PHE A 83 10.43 -16.07 -7.97
N ASP A 84 11.07 -17.21 -8.24
CA ASP A 84 11.36 -17.71 -9.57
C ASP A 84 10.43 -18.91 -9.84
N PHE A 85 9.78 -18.93 -11.02
CA PHE A 85 8.88 -20.02 -11.40
C PHE A 85 9.59 -21.37 -11.39
N ASP A 86 10.80 -21.45 -11.95
CA ASP A 86 11.55 -22.71 -12.03
C ASP A 86 11.91 -23.25 -10.65
N GLU A 87 12.33 -22.38 -9.75
CA GLU A 87 12.70 -22.74 -8.38
C GLU A 87 11.51 -23.25 -7.58
N CYS A 88 10.31 -22.77 -7.90
CA CYS A 88 9.08 -23.17 -7.20
C CYS A 88 8.39 -24.36 -7.84
N GLY A 89 8.95 -24.90 -8.92
CA GLY A 89 8.39 -26.08 -9.59
C GLY A 89 7.17 -25.80 -10.45
N ILE A 90 7.00 -24.56 -10.88
CA ILE A 90 5.92 -24.16 -11.78
C ILE A 90 6.43 -24.29 -13.22
N ASP A 91 5.77 -25.12 -14.03
CA ASP A 91 6.16 -25.33 -15.41
C ASP A 91 4.98 -25.10 -16.38
N ASP A 92 5.29 -25.10 -17.68
CA ASP A 92 4.31 -24.81 -18.73
C ASP A 92 3.23 -25.91 -18.89
N ASP A 93 3.52 -27.12 -18.41
CA ASP A 93 2.57 -28.23 -18.49
C ASP A 93 1.56 -28.24 -17.34
N MET A 94 1.76 -27.39 -16.36
CA MET A 94 0.90 -27.28 -15.18
C MET A 94 -0.38 -26.51 -15.52
N SER A 95 -1.51 -26.92 -14.92
CA SER A 95 -2.75 -26.17 -15.09
C SER A 95 -2.65 -24.80 -14.40
N ASP A 96 -3.44 -23.82 -14.87
CA ASP A 96 -3.47 -22.49 -14.27
C ASP A 96 -3.88 -22.56 -12.80
N GLU A 97 -4.82 -23.45 -12.45
CA GLU A 97 -5.28 -23.64 -11.08
C GLU A 97 -4.16 -24.13 -10.16
N GLU A 98 -3.35 -25.07 -10.63
CA GLU A 98 -2.22 -25.59 -9.85
C GLU A 98 -1.13 -24.52 -9.68
N ALA A 99 -0.84 -23.79 -10.76
CA ALA A 99 0.14 -22.71 -10.73
C ALA A 99 -0.30 -21.60 -9.75
N ASP A 100 -1.57 -21.18 -9.82
CA ASP A 100 -2.12 -20.14 -8.93
C ASP A 100 -2.06 -20.58 -7.47
N LYS A 101 -2.33 -21.84 -7.20
CA LYS A 101 -2.26 -22.37 -5.83
C LYS A 101 -0.84 -22.30 -5.28
N ILE A 102 0.16 -22.68 -6.07
CA ILE A 102 1.56 -22.63 -5.65
C ILE A 102 1.99 -21.18 -5.43
N MET A 103 1.64 -20.28 -6.35
CA MET A 103 1.96 -18.87 -6.22
C MET A 103 1.37 -18.27 -4.95
N LYS A 104 0.10 -18.57 -4.68
CA LYS A 104 -0.58 -18.06 -3.47
C LYS A 104 0.06 -18.60 -2.20
N GLU A 105 0.37 -19.89 -2.15
CA GLU A 105 1.04 -20.50 -0.99
C GLU A 105 2.40 -19.84 -0.70
N LYS A 106 3.17 -19.57 -1.76
CA LYS A 106 4.48 -18.93 -1.63
C LYS A 106 4.35 -17.48 -1.15
N VAL A 107 3.43 -16.72 -1.73
CA VAL A 107 3.18 -15.32 -1.34
C VAL A 107 2.69 -15.27 0.11
N ASP A 108 1.77 -16.16 0.51
CA ASP A 108 1.25 -16.22 1.88
C ASP A 108 2.35 -16.60 2.89
N SER A 109 3.42 -17.26 2.45
CA SER A 109 4.54 -17.65 3.32
C SER A 109 5.48 -16.48 3.66
N LEU A 110 5.39 -15.35 2.97
CA LEU A 110 6.22 -14.19 3.24
C LEU A 110 5.92 -13.61 4.62
N PRO A 111 6.91 -12.97 5.29
CA PRO A 111 6.67 -12.40 6.62
C PRO A 111 5.94 -11.06 6.55
N TRP A 112 4.67 -11.11 6.18
CA TRP A 112 3.83 -9.93 6.07
C TRP A 112 3.66 -9.23 7.41
N ILE A 113 3.71 -7.91 7.38
CA ILE A 113 3.52 -7.07 8.57
C ILE A 113 2.16 -6.40 8.48
N GLU A 114 1.29 -6.70 9.45
CA GLU A 114 -0.02 -6.05 9.53
C GLU A 114 0.16 -4.63 10.07
N ALA A 115 -0.48 -3.67 9.43
CA ALA A 115 -0.31 -2.26 9.75
C ALA A 115 -1.53 -1.44 9.37
N ILE A 116 -1.61 -0.24 9.94
CA ILE A 116 -2.56 0.78 9.48
C ILE A 116 -1.86 1.53 8.35
N MET A 117 -2.38 1.37 7.13
CA MET A 117 -1.84 2.01 5.94
C MET A 117 -2.58 3.33 5.73
N VAL A 118 -1.84 4.44 5.68
CA VAL A 118 -2.44 5.75 5.40
C VAL A 118 -1.83 6.32 4.13
N TYR A 119 -2.67 6.73 3.20
CA TYR A 119 -2.21 7.29 1.94
C TYR A 119 -1.99 8.78 2.06
N ILE A 120 -0.85 9.24 1.56
CA ILE A 120 -0.50 10.67 1.48
C ILE A 120 -0.49 11.03 0.00
N ASP A 121 -1.44 11.86 -0.40
CA ASP A 121 -1.66 12.19 -1.79
C ASP A 121 -1.21 13.61 -2.13
N ILE A 122 -1.26 13.94 -3.42
CA ILE A 122 -0.99 15.29 -3.90
C ILE A 122 -2.13 16.20 -3.41
N PRO A 123 -1.83 17.32 -2.75
CA PRO A 123 -2.90 18.25 -2.34
C PRO A 123 -3.57 18.86 -3.56
N GLU A 124 -4.84 19.25 -3.39
CA GLU A 124 -5.55 19.90 -4.47
C GLU A 124 -4.90 21.25 -4.80
N SER A 125 -4.91 21.62 -6.09
CA SER A 125 -4.26 22.83 -6.58
C SER A 125 -4.78 24.12 -5.93
N GLU A 126 -6.01 24.08 -5.44
CA GLU A 126 -6.64 25.21 -4.73
C GLU A 126 -5.97 25.52 -3.39
N LEU A 127 -5.18 24.59 -2.87
CA LEU A 127 -4.41 24.80 -1.62
C LEU A 127 -3.07 25.48 -1.88
N THR A 128 -2.67 25.52 -3.11
CA THR A 128 -1.41 26.14 -3.51
C THR A 128 -1.66 27.45 -4.24
#